data_94a84e4107f328c9fb2b47c6db94e446
#
_entry.id   94a84e4107f328c9fb2b47c6db94e446
#
_cell.length_a   1.000
_cell.length_b   1.000
_cell.length_c   1.000
_cell.angle_alpha   90.00
_cell.angle_beta   90.00
_cell.angle_gamma   90.00
#
_symmetry.space_group_name_H-M   'P 1'
#
loop_
_entity.id
_entity.type
_entity.pdbx_description
1 polymer ?
#
loop_
_entity_poly.entity_id
_entity_poly.type
_entity_poly.pdbx_seq_one_letter_code
_entity_poly.pdbx_strand_id
1 'polypeptide(L)'
;MSSTALISELERLASALSSQKPGEQEISLPSVGERIAKTLNVKAEEVAILAVSTKWRHLHFLVPQALKNVGFIPLSSPSALAARTARENRAEVNNHFHETRHASVFEGVKAETLSAEAIQKIISAPILCDEKVIGVIQVSRKGISPAAAGPDFSSDDVTKVTALCRPLGKLIQHLAGE
;
A
#
# COMPACT_ATOMS: atom_id res chain seq x y z
N MET A 1 -12.45 13.88 -0.70
CA MET A 1 -13.21 12.70 -1.20
C MET A 1 -13.45 11.74 -0.05
N SER A 2 -14.65 11.23 0.10
CA SER A 2 -14.92 10.22 1.14
C SER A 2 -14.35 8.87 0.74
N SER A 3 -14.08 8.01 1.71
CA SER A 3 -13.61 6.65 1.46
C SER A 3 -14.62 5.84 0.63
N THR A 4 -15.91 6.03 0.85
CA THR A 4 -16.98 5.40 0.08
C THR A 4 -16.93 5.79 -1.41
N ALA A 5 -16.72 7.08 -1.68
CA ALA A 5 -16.59 7.58 -3.06
C ALA A 5 -15.36 6.98 -3.75
N LEU A 6 -14.25 6.89 -3.04
CA LEU A 6 -13.02 6.29 -3.55
C LEU A 6 -13.20 4.79 -3.86
N ILE A 7 -13.83 4.06 -2.95
CA ILE A 7 -14.12 2.63 -3.15
C ILE A 7 -14.98 2.42 -4.41
N SER A 8 -16.06 3.19 -4.55
CA SER A 8 -16.94 3.13 -5.72
C SER A 8 -16.19 3.43 -7.00
N GLU A 9 -15.30 4.41 -6.98
CA GLU A 9 -14.48 4.75 -8.13
C GLU A 9 -13.51 3.61 -8.51
N LEU A 10 -12.83 3.02 -7.54
CA LEU A 10 -11.92 1.89 -7.78
C LEU A 10 -12.66 0.68 -8.36
N GLU A 11 -13.86 0.39 -7.85
CA GLU A 11 -14.69 -0.68 -8.38
C GLU A 11 -15.13 -0.41 -9.83
N ARG A 12 -15.49 0.84 -10.13
CA ARG A 12 -15.85 1.26 -11.49
C ARG A 12 -14.66 1.11 -12.44
N LEU A 13 -13.47 1.53 -12.01
CA LEU A 13 -12.25 1.42 -12.79
C LEU A 13 -11.86 -0.04 -13.05
N ALA A 14 -11.97 -0.90 -12.06
CA ALA A 14 -11.71 -2.32 -12.21
C ALA A 14 -12.69 -2.98 -13.19
N SER A 15 -13.97 -2.60 -13.13
CA SER A 15 -14.99 -3.09 -14.05
C SER A 15 -14.74 -2.63 -15.50
N ALA A 16 -14.31 -1.39 -15.69
CA ALA A 16 -13.96 -0.85 -17.01
C ALA A 16 -12.77 -1.59 -17.62
N LEU A 17 -11.76 -1.94 -16.83
CA LEU A 17 -10.61 -2.73 -17.29
C LEU A 17 -11.03 -4.17 -17.68
N SER A 18 -11.96 -4.77 -16.95
CA SER A 18 -12.47 -6.10 -17.24
C SER A 18 -13.21 -6.17 -18.57
N SER A 19 -13.86 -5.09 -19.00
CA SER A 19 -14.66 -5.05 -20.21
C SER A 19 -13.86 -4.83 -21.50
N GLN A 20 -12.55 -4.66 -21.41
CA GLN A 20 -11.61 -4.48 -22.56
C GLN A 20 -12.06 -3.41 -23.57
N LYS A 21 -12.61 -2.31 -23.12
CA LYS A 21 -12.93 -1.19 -24.00
C LYS A 21 -11.66 -0.40 -24.30
N PRO A 22 -11.13 -0.45 -25.53
CA PRO A 22 -9.98 0.36 -25.90
C PRO A 22 -10.37 1.83 -25.91
N GLY A 23 -9.54 2.70 -25.31
CA GLY A 23 -9.67 4.14 -25.41
C GLY A 23 -10.19 4.87 -24.18
N GLU A 24 -10.51 4.20 -23.09
CA GLU A 24 -10.81 4.86 -21.83
C GLU A 24 -9.57 4.93 -20.95
N GLN A 25 -9.35 6.13 -20.46
CA GLN A 25 -8.29 6.63 -19.57
C GLN A 25 -7.29 5.59 -19.02
N GLU A 26 -6.05 5.82 -19.35
CA GLU A 26 -4.92 5.12 -18.74
C GLU A 26 -4.92 5.37 -17.23
N ILE A 27 -5.34 4.34 -16.48
CA ILE A 27 -5.35 4.39 -15.02
C ILE A 27 -3.96 4.01 -14.54
N SER A 28 -3.31 4.91 -13.82
CA SER A 28 -2.01 4.62 -13.22
C SER A 28 -2.16 4.34 -11.74
N LEU A 29 -1.43 3.36 -11.23
CA LEU A 29 -1.38 3.07 -9.80
C LEU A 29 -0.85 4.24 -8.97
N PRO A 30 0.14 5.03 -9.42
CA PRO A 30 0.53 6.25 -8.71
C PRO A 30 -0.63 7.23 -8.51
N SER A 31 -1.49 7.42 -9.49
CA SER A 31 -2.68 8.25 -9.37
C SER A 31 -3.66 7.71 -8.32
N VAL A 32 -3.86 6.41 -8.28
CA VAL A 32 -4.66 5.74 -7.24
C VAL A 32 -4.05 5.98 -5.86
N GLY A 33 -2.74 5.84 -5.73
CA GLY A 33 -2.01 6.10 -4.49
C GLY A 33 -2.20 7.53 -3.99
N GLU A 34 -2.18 8.52 -4.87
CA GLU A 34 -2.43 9.93 -4.52
C GLU A 34 -3.85 10.15 -3.99
N ARG A 35 -4.84 9.49 -4.57
CA ARG A 35 -6.24 9.59 -4.11
C ARG A 35 -6.43 8.94 -2.74
N ILE A 36 -5.78 7.81 -2.51
CA ILE A 36 -5.76 7.14 -1.20
C ILE A 36 -5.13 8.07 -0.16
N ALA A 37 -4.00 8.69 -0.50
CA ALA A 37 -3.32 9.62 0.39
C ALA A 37 -4.22 10.79 0.80
N LYS A 38 -4.92 11.38 -0.15
CA LYS A 38 -5.86 12.48 0.14
C LYS A 38 -7.01 12.03 1.04
N THR A 39 -7.54 10.84 0.80
CA THR A 39 -8.66 10.29 1.60
C THR A 39 -8.24 10.03 3.05
N LEU A 40 -7.00 9.61 3.26
CA LEU A 40 -6.47 9.28 4.59
C LEU A 40 -5.69 10.43 5.22
N ASN A 41 -5.60 11.56 4.54
CA ASN A 41 -4.87 12.74 4.99
C ASN A 41 -3.40 12.44 5.30
N VAL A 42 -2.73 11.78 4.38
CA VAL A 42 -1.29 11.52 4.39
C VAL A 42 -0.67 12.05 3.09
N LYS A 43 0.65 12.06 3.02
CA LYS A 43 1.37 12.45 1.81
C LYS A 43 1.36 11.30 0.80
N ALA A 44 1.48 11.61 -0.49
CA ALA A 44 1.52 10.58 -1.54
C ALA A 44 2.65 9.57 -1.31
N GLU A 45 3.82 10.03 -0.86
CA GLU A 45 4.97 9.17 -0.54
C GLU A 45 4.78 8.28 0.70
N GLU A 46 3.72 8.51 1.47
CA GLU A 46 3.36 7.72 2.66
C GLU A 46 2.40 6.57 2.33
N VAL A 47 2.01 6.41 1.07
CA VAL A 47 1.22 5.27 0.59
C VAL A 47 2.11 4.35 -0.23
N ALA A 48 2.22 3.10 0.19
CA ALA A 48 2.94 2.06 -0.54
C ALA A 48 1.98 0.94 -0.92
N ILE A 49 2.06 0.51 -2.17
CA ILE A 49 1.32 -0.65 -2.69
C ILE A 49 2.35 -1.64 -3.22
N LEU A 50 2.31 -2.86 -2.70
CA LEU A 50 3.23 -3.93 -3.08
C LEU A 50 2.42 -5.08 -3.68
N ALA A 51 2.99 -5.74 -4.69
CA ALA A 51 2.41 -6.94 -5.27
C ALA A 51 3.20 -8.18 -4.85
N VAL A 52 2.49 -9.30 -4.68
CA VAL A 52 3.09 -10.59 -4.41
C VAL A 52 3.48 -11.24 -5.72
N SER A 53 4.75 -11.62 -5.85
CA SER A 53 5.21 -12.51 -6.91
C SER A 53 5.19 -13.94 -6.38
N THR A 54 4.29 -14.77 -6.91
CA THR A 54 4.20 -16.18 -6.53
C THR A 54 5.39 -16.98 -7.02
N LYS A 55 5.90 -16.64 -8.20
CA LYS A 55 7.07 -17.27 -8.82
C LYS A 55 8.33 -17.08 -7.98
N TRP A 56 8.57 -15.85 -7.51
CA TRP A 56 9.80 -15.48 -6.78
C TRP A 56 9.63 -15.46 -5.28
N ARG A 57 8.40 -15.63 -4.80
CA ARG A 57 8.03 -15.61 -3.36
C ARG A 57 8.52 -14.36 -2.65
N HIS A 58 8.24 -13.22 -3.27
CA HIS A 58 8.58 -11.92 -2.70
C HIS A 58 7.49 -10.88 -3.00
N LEU A 59 7.58 -9.76 -2.27
CA LEU A 59 6.80 -8.55 -2.52
C LEU A 59 7.68 -7.56 -3.27
N HIS A 60 7.11 -6.88 -4.26
CA HIS A 60 7.78 -5.79 -4.96
C HIS A 60 6.88 -4.56 -4.99
N PHE A 61 7.49 -3.37 -5.02
CA PHE A 61 6.75 -2.12 -4.99
C PHE A 61 6.12 -1.78 -6.33
N LEU A 62 4.83 -1.43 -6.28
CA LEU A 62 4.12 -0.81 -7.40
C LEU A 62 4.00 0.71 -7.18
N VAL A 63 3.83 1.13 -5.93
CA VAL A 63 3.74 2.53 -5.50
C VAL A 63 4.54 2.67 -4.20
N PRO A 64 5.32 3.68 -3.99
CA PRO A 64 5.68 4.76 -4.94
C PRO A 64 6.49 4.24 -6.13
N GLN A 65 6.32 4.90 -7.27
CA GLN A 65 7.02 4.49 -8.50
C GLN A 65 8.55 4.53 -8.35
N ALA A 66 9.06 5.44 -7.54
CA ALA A 66 10.49 5.55 -7.23
C ALA A 66 11.07 4.27 -6.61
N LEU A 67 10.26 3.44 -5.96
CA LEU A 67 10.69 2.18 -5.33
C LEU A 67 10.52 0.95 -6.24
N LYS A 68 9.91 1.10 -7.39
CA LYS A 68 9.56 -0.01 -8.28
C LYS A 68 10.76 -0.89 -8.67
N ASN A 69 11.92 -0.28 -8.85
CA ASN A 69 13.15 -0.97 -9.29
C ASN A 69 14.23 -1.04 -8.19
N VAL A 70 13.90 -0.71 -6.94
CA VAL A 70 14.91 -0.57 -5.89
C VAL A 70 15.13 -1.87 -5.13
N GLY A 71 14.20 -2.81 -5.16
CA GLY A 71 14.36 -4.08 -4.48
C GLY A 71 13.05 -4.79 -4.23
N PHE A 72 13.13 -5.86 -3.48
CA PHE A 72 12.00 -6.69 -3.13
C PHE A 72 12.11 -7.13 -1.67
N ILE A 73 10.96 -7.54 -1.10
CA ILE A 73 10.89 -8.06 0.26
C ILE A 73 10.54 -9.54 0.18
N PRO A 74 11.43 -10.45 0.62
CA PRO A 74 11.10 -11.87 0.65
C PRO A 74 9.88 -12.13 1.54
N LEU A 75 8.97 -12.97 1.11
CA LEU A 75 7.81 -13.38 1.92
C LEU A 75 8.23 -14.08 3.20
N SER A 76 9.42 -14.67 3.22
CA SER A 76 10.01 -15.33 4.39
C SER A 76 10.66 -14.37 5.38
N SER A 77 10.75 -13.08 5.07
CA SER A 77 11.40 -12.10 5.95
C SER A 77 10.75 -12.11 7.35
N PRO A 78 11.53 -12.35 8.41
CA PRO A 78 11.00 -12.38 9.77
C PRO A 78 10.75 -10.98 10.35
N SER A 79 11.38 -9.95 9.77
CA SER A 79 11.38 -8.59 10.32
C SER A 79 10.52 -7.62 9.52
N ALA A 80 10.21 -7.91 8.25
CA ALA A 80 9.43 -7.01 7.41
C ALA A 80 7.94 -7.12 7.73
N LEU A 81 7.32 -6.01 8.11
CA LEU A 81 5.89 -5.95 8.38
C LEU A 81 5.06 -6.35 7.16
N ALA A 82 5.44 -5.90 5.96
CA ALA A 82 4.72 -6.24 4.74
C ALA A 82 4.69 -7.77 4.50
N ALA A 83 5.81 -8.45 4.72
CA ALA A 83 5.88 -9.91 4.59
C ALA A 83 4.98 -10.61 5.60
N ARG A 84 4.97 -10.15 6.85
CA ARG A 84 4.09 -10.68 7.89
C ARG A 84 2.61 -10.48 7.53
N THR A 85 2.26 -9.29 7.07
CA THR A 85 0.90 -8.97 6.62
C THR A 85 0.43 -9.93 5.52
N ALA A 86 1.29 -10.20 4.54
CA ALA A 86 0.98 -11.12 3.45
C ALA A 86 0.82 -12.57 3.94
N ARG A 87 1.71 -13.03 4.81
CA ARG A 87 1.67 -14.40 5.33
C ARG A 87 0.48 -14.65 6.23
N GLU A 88 0.17 -13.70 7.11
CA GLU A 88 -0.88 -13.84 8.12
C GLU A 88 -2.26 -13.43 7.60
N ASN A 89 -2.32 -12.79 6.44
CA ASN A 89 -3.57 -12.28 5.86
C ASN A 89 -4.37 -11.44 6.88
N ARG A 90 -3.70 -10.52 7.54
CA ARG A 90 -4.27 -9.73 8.62
C ARG A 90 -3.80 -8.28 8.56
N ALA A 91 -4.76 -7.34 8.69
CA ALA A 91 -4.45 -5.92 8.83
C ALA A 91 -3.91 -5.62 10.22
N GLU A 92 -2.97 -4.72 10.28
CA GLU A 92 -2.32 -4.27 11.52
C GLU A 92 -2.16 -2.75 11.51
N VAL A 93 -2.29 -2.13 12.69
CA VAL A 93 -1.93 -0.74 12.91
C VAL A 93 -0.87 -0.68 14.01
N ASN A 94 0.17 0.12 13.80
CA ASN A 94 1.19 0.36 14.82
C ASN A 94 1.52 1.85 14.86
N ASN A 95 1.05 2.55 15.89
CA ASN A 95 1.30 3.97 16.11
C ASN A 95 2.62 4.24 16.84
N HIS A 96 3.37 3.20 17.16
CA HIS A 96 4.69 3.23 17.78
C HIS A 96 5.72 2.47 16.93
N PHE A 97 5.59 2.53 15.62
CA PHE A 97 6.42 1.77 14.69
C PHE A 97 7.90 2.13 14.79
N HIS A 98 8.21 3.37 15.14
CA HIS A 98 9.59 3.84 15.36
C HIS A 98 10.33 3.08 16.48
N GLU A 99 9.60 2.48 17.43
CA GLU A 99 10.15 1.68 18.53
C GLU A 99 10.41 0.23 18.13
N THR A 100 9.86 -0.19 16.99
CA THR A 100 9.97 -1.55 16.52
C THR A 100 11.26 -1.73 15.74
N ARG A 101 12.05 -2.75 16.08
CA ARG A 101 13.20 -3.15 15.26
C ARG A 101 12.68 -3.73 13.95
N HIS A 102 12.95 -3.02 12.89
CA HIS A 102 12.55 -3.44 11.55
C HIS A 102 13.72 -3.23 10.60
N ALA A 103 13.99 -4.24 9.81
CA ALA A 103 14.89 -4.14 8.68
C ALA A 103 14.02 -4.16 7.42
N SER A 104 13.19 -3.13 7.24
CA SER A 104 12.39 -3.08 6.04
C SER A 104 13.13 -2.35 4.94
N VAL A 105 13.06 -2.91 3.75
CA VAL A 105 13.59 -2.28 2.53
C VAL A 105 12.96 -0.90 2.33
N PHE A 106 11.71 -0.74 2.72
CA PHE A 106 10.97 0.51 2.62
C PHE A 106 11.62 1.63 3.45
N GLU A 107 12.19 1.29 4.59
CA GLU A 107 12.83 2.27 5.49
C GLU A 107 14.31 2.45 5.19
N GLY A 108 14.96 1.41 4.70
CA GLY A 108 16.36 1.45 4.30
C GLY A 108 16.57 2.01 2.91
N VAL A 109 15.52 2.14 2.10
CA VAL A 109 15.61 2.64 0.74
C VAL A 109 15.70 4.15 0.75
N LYS A 110 16.86 4.66 0.41
CA LYS A 110 17.08 6.07 0.13
C LYS A 110 16.81 6.32 -1.34
N ALA A 111 15.56 6.63 -1.67
CA ALA A 111 15.26 7.18 -2.97
C ALA A 111 15.40 8.70 -2.87
N GLU A 112 16.09 9.31 -3.82
CA GLU A 112 16.36 10.75 -3.82
C GLU A 112 15.09 11.61 -3.79
N THR A 113 13.96 11.04 -4.23
CA THR A 113 12.67 11.72 -4.31
C THR A 113 11.77 11.48 -3.10
N LEU A 114 12.16 10.63 -2.15
CA LEU A 114 11.37 10.31 -0.97
C LEU A 114 11.94 11.02 0.26
N SER A 115 11.06 11.33 1.20
CA SER A 115 11.44 11.87 2.49
C SER A 115 12.38 10.92 3.22
N ALA A 116 13.50 11.47 3.75
CA ALA A 116 14.44 10.72 4.58
C ALA A 116 13.93 10.50 6.01
N GLU A 117 12.77 11.05 6.34
CA GLU A 117 12.17 10.92 7.67
C GLU A 117 11.70 9.50 7.94
N ALA A 118 11.87 9.03 9.17
CA ALA A 118 11.49 7.70 9.59
C ALA A 118 9.97 7.54 9.66
N ILE A 119 9.50 6.33 9.41
CA ILE A 119 8.10 5.95 9.64
C ILE A 119 7.86 5.91 11.16
N GLN A 120 6.94 6.71 11.63
CA GLN A 120 6.54 6.77 13.04
C GLN A 120 5.28 5.93 13.31
N LYS A 121 4.38 5.90 12.34
CA LYS A 121 3.07 5.23 12.45
C LYS A 121 2.75 4.57 11.14
N ILE A 122 2.10 3.39 11.19
CA ILE A 122 1.81 2.63 9.97
C ILE A 122 0.55 1.77 10.12
N ILE A 123 -0.21 1.69 9.02
CA ILE A 123 -1.24 0.67 8.79
C ILE A 123 -0.71 -0.24 7.68
N SER A 124 -0.79 -1.54 7.89
CA SER A 124 -0.41 -2.53 6.88
C SER A 124 -1.58 -3.49 6.70
N ALA A 125 -2.06 -3.66 5.48
CA ALA A 125 -3.22 -4.48 5.19
C ALA A 125 -3.03 -5.34 3.94
N PRO A 126 -3.52 -6.59 3.95
CA PRO A 126 -3.41 -7.46 2.78
C PRO A 126 -4.40 -7.05 1.69
N ILE A 127 -3.94 -7.02 0.45
CA ILE A 127 -4.77 -6.79 -0.72
C ILE A 127 -5.24 -8.16 -1.24
N LEU A 128 -6.55 -8.32 -1.36
CA LEU A 128 -7.16 -9.60 -1.66
C LEU A 128 -7.80 -9.62 -3.06
N CYS A 129 -7.66 -10.75 -3.74
CA CYS A 129 -8.42 -11.08 -4.94
C CYS A 129 -8.84 -12.54 -4.83
N ASP A 130 -10.14 -12.81 -4.92
CA ASP A 130 -10.73 -14.16 -4.75
C ASP A 130 -10.25 -14.82 -3.43
N GLU A 131 -10.25 -14.02 -2.36
CA GLU A 131 -9.82 -14.40 -0.99
C GLU A 131 -8.34 -14.79 -0.86
N LYS A 132 -7.57 -14.57 -1.90
CA LYS A 132 -6.12 -14.80 -1.92
C LYS A 132 -5.38 -13.48 -1.78
N VAL A 133 -4.33 -13.47 -0.97
CA VAL A 133 -3.46 -12.28 -0.84
C VAL A 133 -2.62 -12.14 -2.10
N ILE A 134 -2.81 -11.03 -2.82
CA ILE A 134 -2.04 -10.71 -4.02
C ILE A 134 -1.16 -9.49 -3.85
N GLY A 135 -1.24 -8.83 -2.72
CA GLY A 135 -0.43 -7.65 -2.42
C GLY A 135 -0.61 -7.18 -0.99
N VAL A 136 0.02 -6.07 -0.70
CA VAL A 136 -0.06 -5.39 0.60
C VAL A 136 -0.14 -3.89 0.35
N ILE A 137 -1.00 -3.20 1.07
CA ILE A 137 -1.00 -1.75 1.14
C ILE A 137 -0.45 -1.31 2.50
N GLN A 138 0.44 -0.34 2.50
CA GLN A 138 0.93 0.31 3.71
C GLN A 138 0.68 1.80 3.63
N VAL A 139 0.06 2.35 4.66
CA VAL A 139 -0.16 3.78 4.82
C VAL A 139 0.58 4.21 6.07
N SER A 140 1.48 5.17 5.93
CA SER A 140 2.36 5.58 7.01
C SER A 140 2.27 7.08 7.30
N ARG A 141 2.79 7.47 8.46
CA ARG A 141 3.06 8.86 8.80
C ARG A 141 4.53 8.95 9.19
N LYS A 142 5.26 9.72 8.42
CA LYS A 142 6.70 9.93 8.59
C LYS A 142 6.97 11.26 9.27
N GLY A 143 8.04 11.32 10.03
CA GLY A 143 8.45 12.55 10.69
C GLY A 143 9.67 12.35 11.53
N ILE A 144 10.24 13.46 12.02
CA ILE A 144 11.40 13.44 12.93
C ILE A 144 11.02 12.97 14.35
N SER A 145 9.73 12.95 14.65
CA SER A 145 9.18 12.48 15.91
C SER A 145 7.73 12.01 15.69
N PRO A 146 7.16 11.22 16.62
CA PRO A 146 5.75 10.81 16.53
C PRO A 146 4.78 12.00 16.44
N ALA A 147 5.04 13.07 17.19
CA ALA A 147 4.21 14.28 17.16
C ALA A 147 4.30 15.00 15.80
N ALA A 148 5.50 15.10 15.24
CA ALA A 148 5.72 15.74 13.94
C ALA A 148 5.11 14.95 12.79
N ALA A 149 4.98 13.63 12.93
CA ALA A 149 4.38 12.78 11.92
C ALA A 149 2.86 12.97 11.77
N GLY A 150 2.21 13.52 12.76
CA GLY A 150 0.77 13.76 12.77
C GLY A 150 0.01 12.85 13.75
N PRO A 151 -1.33 12.87 13.74
CA PRO A 151 -2.12 12.11 14.70
C PRO A 151 -1.98 10.59 14.52
N ASP A 152 -2.30 9.85 15.56
CA ASP A 152 -2.35 8.39 15.51
C ASP A 152 -3.41 7.93 14.51
N PHE A 153 -3.16 6.81 13.85
CA PHE A 153 -4.18 6.13 13.07
C PHE A 153 -5.24 5.55 14.00
N SER A 154 -6.49 5.80 13.69
CA SER A 154 -7.64 5.30 14.44
C SER A 154 -8.13 3.96 13.89
N SER A 155 -9.02 3.30 14.61
CA SER A 155 -9.72 2.10 14.12
C SER A 155 -10.55 2.41 12.86
N ASP A 156 -11.07 3.64 12.75
CA ASP A 156 -11.78 4.11 11.55
C ASP A 156 -10.84 4.17 10.33
N ASP A 157 -9.61 4.66 10.53
CA ASP A 157 -8.60 4.68 9.47
C ASP A 157 -8.27 3.26 8.99
N VAL A 158 -8.12 2.31 9.90
CA VAL A 158 -7.88 0.89 9.57
C VAL A 158 -9.05 0.33 8.76
N THR A 159 -10.28 0.64 9.16
CA THR A 159 -11.48 0.22 8.44
C THR A 159 -11.52 0.78 7.02
N LYS A 160 -11.15 2.04 6.84
CA LYS A 160 -11.05 2.68 5.51
C LYS A 160 -10.03 1.96 4.62
N VAL A 161 -8.86 1.69 5.15
CA VAL A 161 -7.80 0.98 4.40
C VAL A 161 -8.24 -0.43 4.04
N THR A 162 -8.80 -1.16 5.00
CA THR A 162 -9.29 -2.53 4.78
C THR A 162 -10.37 -2.59 3.71
N ALA A 163 -11.28 -1.61 3.70
CA ALA A 163 -12.33 -1.51 2.70
C ALA A 163 -11.80 -1.26 1.28
N LEU A 164 -10.62 -0.67 1.13
CA LEU A 164 -9.96 -0.47 -0.16
C LEU A 164 -9.33 -1.73 -0.72
N CYS A 165 -9.06 -2.73 0.10
CA CYS A 165 -8.21 -3.87 -0.27
C CYS A 165 -8.83 -4.75 -1.36
N ARG A 166 -10.13 -4.97 -1.37
CA ARG A 166 -10.80 -5.76 -2.42
C ARG A 166 -10.86 -5.04 -3.77
N PRO A 167 -11.32 -3.77 -3.84
CA PRO A 167 -11.27 -3.03 -5.10
C PRO A 167 -9.84 -2.86 -5.63
N LEU A 168 -8.86 -2.63 -4.75
CA LEU A 168 -7.44 -2.59 -5.13
C LEU A 168 -6.98 -3.92 -5.72
N GLY A 169 -7.39 -5.04 -5.14
CA GLY A 169 -7.05 -6.37 -5.63
C GLY A 169 -7.52 -6.59 -7.06
N LYS A 170 -8.75 -6.23 -7.36
CA LYS A 170 -9.30 -6.30 -8.72
C LYS A 170 -8.52 -5.43 -9.69
N LEU A 171 -8.20 -4.20 -9.27
CA LEU A 171 -7.47 -3.25 -10.09
C LEU A 171 -6.04 -3.74 -10.38
N ILE A 172 -5.33 -4.19 -9.35
CA ILE A 172 -3.96 -4.69 -9.47
C ILE A 172 -3.90 -5.92 -10.39
N GLN A 173 -4.85 -6.83 -10.26
CA GLN A 173 -4.93 -8.03 -11.09
C GLN A 173 -4.98 -7.68 -12.58
N HIS A 174 -5.69 -6.61 -12.95
CA HIS A 174 -5.79 -6.15 -14.33
C HIS A 174 -4.57 -5.35 -14.80
N LEU A 175 -3.97 -4.55 -13.90
CA LEU A 175 -2.87 -3.65 -14.25
C LEU A 175 -1.50 -4.33 -14.18
N ALA A 176 -1.31 -5.31 -13.31
CA ALA A 176 -0.03 -5.98 -13.13
C ALA A 176 0.27 -7.04 -14.20
N GLY A 177 -0.71 -7.42 -15.02
CA GLY A 177 -0.58 -8.23 -16.23
C GLY A 177 0.32 -9.46 -16.08
N GLU A 178 -0.12 -10.48 -15.35
CA GLU A 178 0.50 -11.80 -15.45
C GLU A 178 -0.20 -12.64 -16.50
#